data_7f8804ffda67807fd83e1f62402b6e88
#
_entry.id   7f8804ffda67807fd83e1f62402b6e88
#
_cell.length_a   1.000
_cell.length_b   1.000
_cell.length_c   1.000
_cell.angle_alpha   90.00
_cell.angle_beta   90.00
_cell.angle_gamma   90.00
#
_symmetry.space_group_name_H-M   'P 1'
#
loop_
_entity.id
_entity.type
_entity.pdbx_description
1 polymer ?
#
loop_
_entity_poly.entity_id
_entity_poly.type
_entity_poly.pdbx_seq_one_letter_code
_entity_poly.pdbx_strand_id
1 'polypeptide(L)'
;LKAAGYTFDEATGKFTAAPEGAKLEYELLIPADGTGNHPSFMICTLAKQAFETIGINLIVNDLSDPTILWDRLDAGTQELWCAAWGATIDPDMYQVYYSGNIVGLGGSDSNHYHIADAELDQLILEGRASDDQAYRKTVYKAALDKIIDWAVEIPVYQRQNCIIFSAERINMDTVLGDITTFYG
;
A
#
# COMPACT_ATOMS: atom_id res chain seq x y z
N LEU A 1 1.31 -12.19 17.26
CA LEU A 1 1.27 -13.56 16.72
C LEU A 1 0.97 -14.61 17.81
N LYS A 2 1.61 -14.59 19.01
CA LYS A 2 1.28 -15.54 20.10
C LYS A 2 -0.21 -15.50 20.46
N ALA A 3 -0.79 -14.29 20.63
CA ALA A 3 -2.21 -14.13 20.92
C ALA A 3 -3.14 -14.60 19.77
N ALA A 4 -2.62 -14.68 18.55
CA ALA A 4 -3.33 -15.19 17.38
C ALA A 4 -3.13 -16.70 17.15
N GLY A 5 -2.55 -17.41 18.14
CA GLY A 5 -2.42 -18.88 18.11
C GLY A 5 -1.18 -19.42 17.40
N TYR A 6 -0.21 -18.56 17.02
CA TYR A 6 1.06 -19.04 16.48
C TYR A 6 1.92 -19.65 17.58
N THR A 7 2.55 -20.80 17.29
CA THR A 7 3.48 -21.47 18.21
C THR A 7 4.84 -20.76 18.19
N PHE A 8 5.31 -20.36 19.35
CA PHE A 8 6.59 -19.69 19.53
C PHE A 8 7.56 -20.59 20.29
N ASP A 9 8.77 -20.75 19.78
CA ASP A 9 9.85 -21.46 20.44
C ASP A 9 10.76 -20.46 21.17
N GLU A 10 10.72 -20.48 22.49
CA GLU A 10 11.51 -19.59 23.35
C GLU A 10 13.02 -19.85 23.26
N ALA A 11 13.44 -21.08 22.87
CA ALA A 11 14.85 -21.42 22.75
C ALA A 11 15.50 -20.79 21.50
N THR A 12 14.75 -20.69 20.41
CA THR A 12 15.22 -20.12 19.15
C THR A 12 14.75 -18.69 18.92
N GLY A 13 13.75 -18.23 19.66
CA GLY A 13 13.12 -16.93 19.46
C GLY A 13 12.26 -16.86 18.19
N LYS A 14 11.79 -17.98 17.66
CA LYS A 14 11.09 -18.06 16.38
C LYS A 14 9.70 -18.66 16.50
N PHE A 15 8.82 -18.24 15.60
CA PHE A 15 7.57 -18.94 15.34
C PHE A 15 7.84 -20.20 14.51
N THR A 16 7.27 -21.33 14.92
CA THR A 16 7.54 -22.66 14.33
C THR A 16 6.29 -23.31 13.75
N ALA A 17 5.10 -22.83 14.09
CA ALA A 17 3.85 -23.27 13.51
C ALA A 17 2.82 -22.14 13.47
N ALA A 18 1.98 -22.17 12.46
CA ALA A 18 0.84 -21.28 12.30
C ALA A 18 -0.46 -21.99 12.72
N PRO A 19 -1.49 -21.27 13.21
CA PRO A 19 -2.80 -21.84 13.45
C PRO A 19 -3.49 -22.22 12.13
N GLU A 20 -4.62 -22.95 12.23
CA GLU A 20 -5.41 -23.34 11.06
C GLU A 20 -5.81 -22.10 10.22
N GLY A 21 -5.66 -22.18 8.90
CA GLY A 21 -5.95 -21.10 7.96
C GLY A 21 -4.86 -20.03 7.85
N ALA A 22 -3.78 -20.11 8.65
CA ALA A 22 -2.63 -19.22 8.57
C ALA A 22 -1.35 -19.99 8.18
N LYS A 23 -0.27 -19.27 7.89
CA LYS A 23 1.01 -19.85 7.50
C LYS A 23 2.18 -19.01 7.99
N LEU A 24 3.40 -19.52 7.82
CA LEU A 24 4.66 -18.83 8.13
C LEU A 24 5.47 -18.49 6.87
N GLU A 25 4.92 -18.76 5.69
CA GLU A 25 5.54 -18.44 4.41
C GLU A 25 4.56 -17.71 3.53
N TYR A 26 4.99 -16.57 2.96
CA TYR A 26 4.18 -15.72 2.11
C TYR A 26 4.94 -15.28 0.87
N GLU A 27 4.26 -15.22 -0.28
CA GLU A 27 4.79 -14.62 -1.49
C GLU A 27 4.57 -13.09 -1.44
N LEU A 28 5.65 -12.33 -1.74
CA LEU A 28 5.63 -10.88 -1.85
C LEU A 28 5.96 -10.47 -3.28
N LEU A 29 4.97 -9.97 -4.00
CA LEU A 29 5.08 -9.56 -5.40
C LEU A 29 5.58 -8.12 -5.52
N ILE A 30 6.54 -7.91 -6.40
CA ILE A 30 7.07 -6.57 -6.74
C ILE A 30 6.97 -6.38 -8.25
N PRO A 31 6.22 -5.38 -8.74
CA PRO A 31 6.12 -5.08 -10.17
C PRO A 31 7.28 -4.16 -10.59
N ALA A 32 8.51 -4.65 -10.53
CA ALA A 32 9.69 -3.89 -10.91
C ALA A 32 10.15 -4.25 -12.34
N ASP A 33 11.34 -4.82 -12.49
CA ASP A 33 11.91 -5.17 -13.79
C ASP A 33 12.56 -6.55 -13.82
N GLY A 34 12.42 -7.31 -12.74
CA GLY A 34 13.01 -8.64 -12.59
C GLY A 34 14.54 -8.65 -12.43
N THR A 35 15.17 -7.46 -12.29
CA THR A 35 16.64 -7.35 -12.22
C THR A 35 17.17 -7.22 -10.79
N GLY A 36 16.29 -6.98 -9.82
CA GLY A 36 16.65 -6.73 -8.42
C GLY A 36 17.22 -5.34 -8.15
N ASN A 37 17.22 -4.44 -9.12
CA ASN A 37 17.80 -3.09 -8.97
C ASN A 37 16.79 -2.03 -8.51
N HIS A 38 15.50 -2.34 -8.53
CA HIS A 38 14.48 -1.38 -8.11
C HIS A 38 14.53 -1.14 -6.58
N PRO A 39 14.34 0.10 -6.08
CA PRO A 39 14.34 0.39 -4.65
C PRO A 39 13.39 -0.50 -3.84
N SER A 40 12.21 -0.82 -4.37
CA SER A 40 11.25 -1.72 -3.73
C SER A 40 11.81 -3.13 -3.50
N PHE A 41 12.63 -3.65 -4.40
CA PHE A 41 13.29 -4.94 -4.21
C PHE A 41 14.21 -4.94 -2.99
N MET A 42 15.00 -3.90 -2.82
CA MET A 42 15.87 -3.76 -1.65
C MET A 42 15.05 -3.68 -0.35
N ILE A 43 13.99 -2.89 -0.33
CA ILE A 43 13.10 -2.74 0.82
C ILE A 43 12.48 -4.10 1.19
N CYS A 44 11.92 -4.80 0.21
CA CYS A 44 11.30 -6.12 0.43
C CYS A 44 12.31 -7.19 0.85
N THR A 45 13.56 -7.09 0.36
CA THR A 45 14.66 -7.96 0.79
C THR A 45 15.04 -7.71 2.26
N LEU A 46 15.09 -6.46 2.69
CA LEU A 46 15.31 -6.12 4.10
C LEU A 46 14.15 -6.59 4.98
N ALA A 47 12.91 -6.44 4.52
CA ALA A 47 11.75 -6.99 5.21
C ALA A 47 11.86 -8.52 5.35
N LYS A 48 12.20 -9.24 4.26
CA LYS A 48 12.45 -10.69 4.30
C LYS A 48 13.45 -11.07 5.40
N GLN A 49 14.60 -10.40 5.44
CA GLN A 49 15.62 -10.65 6.46
C GLN A 49 15.10 -10.43 7.88
N ALA A 50 14.33 -9.35 8.10
CA ALA A 50 13.73 -9.06 9.39
C ALA A 50 12.71 -10.14 9.81
N PHE A 51 11.84 -10.57 8.91
CA PHE A 51 10.84 -11.61 9.16
C PHE A 51 11.47 -12.99 9.42
N GLU A 52 12.57 -13.33 8.74
CA GLU A 52 13.32 -14.57 8.97
C GLU A 52 13.88 -14.67 10.42
N THR A 53 14.17 -13.52 11.06
CA THR A 53 14.64 -13.53 12.46
C THR A 53 13.59 -14.07 13.42
N ILE A 54 12.32 -13.94 13.09
CA ILE A 54 11.18 -14.39 13.90
C ILE A 54 10.53 -15.67 13.35
N GLY A 55 11.13 -16.31 12.33
CA GLY A 55 10.65 -17.58 11.78
C GLY A 55 9.56 -17.45 10.71
N ILE A 56 9.39 -16.27 10.11
CA ILE A 56 8.49 -16.04 8.97
C ILE A 56 9.34 -15.93 7.70
N ASN A 57 8.99 -16.67 6.65
CA ASN A 57 9.65 -16.64 5.36
C ASN A 57 8.87 -15.78 4.37
N LEU A 58 9.51 -14.76 3.77
CA LEU A 58 8.97 -14.02 2.64
C LEU A 58 9.68 -14.47 1.35
N ILE A 59 8.91 -14.95 0.39
CA ILE A 59 9.39 -15.26 -0.96
C ILE A 59 9.24 -13.99 -1.79
N VAL A 60 10.31 -13.22 -1.93
CA VAL A 60 10.31 -11.98 -2.71
C VAL A 60 10.38 -12.32 -4.19
N ASN A 61 9.32 -12.00 -4.92
CA ASN A 61 9.18 -12.24 -6.35
C ASN A 61 9.20 -10.91 -7.12
N ASP A 62 10.34 -10.59 -7.72
CA ASP A 62 10.53 -9.41 -8.57
C ASP A 62 10.05 -9.75 -9.99
N LEU A 63 8.85 -9.28 -10.31
CA LEU A 63 8.19 -9.57 -11.57
C LEU A 63 8.83 -8.79 -12.72
N SER A 64 9.30 -9.52 -13.75
CA SER A 64 9.82 -8.90 -14.97
C SER A 64 8.73 -8.25 -15.83
N ASP A 65 7.49 -8.67 -15.65
CA ASP A 65 6.30 -8.11 -16.28
C ASP A 65 5.32 -7.63 -15.20
N PRO A 66 5.15 -6.31 -15.03
CA PRO A 66 4.24 -5.74 -14.04
C PRO A 66 2.77 -6.08 -14.27
N THR A 67 2.36 -6.53 -15.48
CA THR A 67 0.97 -6.93 -15.73
C THR A 67 0.58 -8.15 -14.91
N ILE A 68 1.52 -9.02 -14.59
CA ILE A 68 1.28 -10.19 -13.73
C ILE A 68 0.77 -9.79 -12.34
N LEU A 69 1.26 -8.69 -11.77
CA LEU A 69 0.74 -8.20 -10.49
C LEU A 69 -0.75 -7.86 -10.61
N TRP A 70 -1.13 -7.11 -11.63
CA TRP A 70 -2.52 -6.68 -11.82
C TRP A 70 -3.44 -7.86 -12.07
N ASP A 71 -3.03 -8.83 -12.89
CA ASP A 71 -3.77 -10.07 -13.11
C ASP A 71 -4.00 -10.84 -11.80
N ARG A 72 -2.99 -10.86 -10.90
CA ARG A 72 -3.09 -11.52 -9.59
C ARG A 72 -4.02 -10.76 -8.64
N LEU A 73 -3.96 -9.43 -8.63
CA LEU A 73 -4.85 -8.56 -7.85
C LEU A 73 -6.32 -8.70 -8.31
N ASP A 74 -6.55 -8.70 -9.61
CA ASP A 74 -7.88 -8.85 -10.20
C ASP A 74 -8.47 -10.26 -9.95
N ALA A 75 -7.61 -11.27 -9.89
CA ALA A 75 -8.01 -12.64 -9.55
C ALA A 75 -8.13 -12.89 -8.03
N GLY A 76 -7.71 -11.95 -7.18
CA GLY A 76 -7.71 -12.10 -5.72
C GLY A 76 -6.77 -13.22 -5.24
N THR A 77 -5.68 -13.48 -5.95
CA THR A 77 -4.74 -14.58 -5.66
C THR A 77 -3.40 -14.10 -5.08
N GLN A 78 -3.25 -12.81 -4.86
CA GLN A 78 -2.08 -12.22 -4.19
C GLN A 78 -2.10 -12.50 -2.68
N GLU A 79 -0.91 -12.53 -2.08
CA GLU A 79 -0.76 -12.59 -0.62
C GLU A 79 -0.24 -11.26 -0.09
N LEU A 80 0.95 -10.88 -0.53
CA LEU A 80 1.55 -9.57 -0.24
C LEU A 80 2.03 -8.96 -1.54
N TRP A 81 1.97 -7.64 -1.65
CA TRP A 81 2.49 -6.94 -2.81
C TRP A 81 3.06 -5.58 -2.45
N CYS A 82 3.94 -5.08 -3.28
CA CYS A 82 4.48 -3.73 -3.22
C CYS A 82 4.02 -2.96 -4.45
N ALA A 83 3.42 -1.82 -4.26
CA ALA A 83 2.98 -0.94 -5.35
C ALA A 83 3.12 0.52 -4.95
N ALA A 84 2.83 1.44 -5.87
CA ALA A 84 2.83 2.86 -5.61
C ALA A 84 1.60 3.53 -6.23
N TRP A 85 1.08 4.52 -5.53
CA TRP A 85 0.00 5.37 -6.03
C TRP A 85 0.54 6.72 -6.52
N GLY A 86 -0.08 7.25 -7.57
CA GLY A 86 0.07 8.66 -7.93
C GLY A 86 -0.69 9.53 -6.93
N ALA A 87 -0.06 10.61 -6.45
CA ALA A 87 -0.74 11.56 -5.58
C ALA A 87 -1.87 12.28 -6.36
N THR A 88 -3.01 12.48 -5.68
CA THR A 88 -4.12 13.32 -6.14
C THR A 88 -4.20 14.56 -5.27
N ILE A 89 -4.85 15.63 -5.78
CA ILE A 89 -5.05 16.86 -5.00
C ILE A 89 -6.05 16.61 -3.87
N ASP A 90 -7.13 15.89 -4.15
CA ASP A 90 -8.15 15.56 -3.16
C ASP A 90 -7.72 14.29 -2.40
N PRO A 91 -7.79 14.27 -1.05
CA PRO A 91 -7.45 13.11 -0.22
C PRO A 91 -8.55 12.02 -0.22
N ASP A 92 -9.34 11.92 -1.26
CA ASP A 92 -10.45 10.96 -1.37
C ASP A 92 -9.94 9.51 -1.27
N MET A 93 -10.53 8.75 -0.37
CA MET A 93 -10.19 7.35 -0.09
C MET A 93 -11.15 6.35 -0.74
N TYR A 94 -12.15 6.83 -1.49
CA TYR A 94 -13.23 5.99 -2.02
C TYR A 94 -12.74 4.89 -2.95
N GLN A 95 -11.87 5.24 -3.91
CA GLN A 95 -11.45 4.29 -4.94
C GLN A 95 -10.84 3.02 -4.33
N VAL A 96 -9.98 3.16 -3.33
CA VAL A 96 -9.11 2.08 -2.84
C VAL A 96 -9.67 1.38 -1.61
N TYR A 97 -10.48 2.08 -0.79
CA TYR A 97 -10.89 1.56 0.52
C TYR A 97 -12.39 1.37 0.69
N TYR A 98 -13.23 1.89 -0.23
CA TYR A 98 -14.66 1.66 -0.14
C TYR A 98 -14.99 0.19 -0.43
N SER A 99 -15.83 -0.44 0.40
CA SER A 99 -16.11 -1.87 0.31
C SER A 99 -16.77 -2.29 -1.01
N GLY A 100 -17.60 -1.42 -1.61
CA GLY A 100 -18.21 -1.65 -2.92
C GLY A 100 -17.23 -1.71 -4.08
N ASN A 101 -15.97 -1.33 -3.85
CA ASN A 101 -14.87 -1.35 -4.84
C ASN A 101 -13.98 -2.60 -4.71
N ILE A 102 -14.35 -3.55 -3.87
CA ILE A 102 -13.72 -4.89 -3.86
C ILE A 102 -13.94 -5.54 -5.21
N VAL A 103 -12.91 -6.20 -5.72
CA VAL A 103 -12.94 -6.89 -7.02
C VAL A 103 -14.15 -7.83 -7.12
N GLY A 104 -14.92 -7.70 -8.20
CA GLY A 104 -16.09 -8.51 -8.49
C GLY A 104 -17.40 -8.04 -7.85
N LEU A 105 -17.41 -6.92 -7.10
CA LEU A 105 -18.64 -6.35 -6.54
C LEU A 105 -19.28 -5.25 -7.40
N GLY A 106 -18.67 -4.94 -8.58
CA GLY A 106 -19.26 -4.03 -9.57
C GLY A 106 -18.92 -2.54 -9.35
N GLY A 107 -18.00 -2.23 -8.45
CA GLY A 107 -17.42 -0.90 -8.26
C GLY A 107 -16.19 -0.66 -9.16
N SER A 108 -15.17 0.02 -8.62
CA SER A 108 -13.94 0.32 -9.36
C SER A 108 -12.93 -0.83 -9.41
N ASP A 109 -13.21 -1.94 -8.72
CA ASP A 109 -12.32 -3.10 -8.57
C ASP A 109 -10.90 -2.74 -8.03
N SER A 110 -10.79 -1.64 -7.28
CA SER A 110 -9.50 -1.12 -6.79
C SER A 110 -9.24 -1.41 -5.32
N ASN A 111 -10.21 -1.94 -4.58
CA ASN A 111 -10.03 -2.34 -3.18
C ASN A 111 -9.44 -3.77 -3.13
N HIS A 112 -8.16 -3.87 -3.48
CA HIS A 112 -7.41 -5.14 -3.47
C HIS A 112 -7.07 -5.62 -2.06
N TYR A 113 -7.30 -4.80 -1.03
CA TYR A 113 -7.14 -5.18 0.39
C TYR A 113 -8.32 -5.97 0.91
N HIS A 114 -9.45 -5.97 0.20
CA HIS A 114 -10.72 -6.58 0.59
C HIS A 114 -11.24 -6.05 1.93
N ILE A 115 -10.99 -4.79 2.26
CA ILE A 115 -11.57 -4.14 3.43
C ILE A 115 -13.09 -4.02 3.22
N ALA A 116 -13.85 -4.56 4.17
CA ALA A 116 -15.30 -4.45 4.23
C ALA A 116 -15.71 -3.97 5.63
N ASP A 117 -15.69 -2.66 5.84
CA ASP A 117 -15.99 -2.00 7.11
C ASP A 117 -17.03 -0.89 6.87
N ALA A 118 -18.25 -1.12 7.38
CA ALA A 118 -19.37 -0.20 7.17
C ALA A 118 -19.15 1.18 7.79
N GLU A 119 -18.38 1.28 8.88
CA GLU A 119 -18.06 2.57 9.50
C GLU A 119 -17.02 3.32 8.67
N LEU A 120 -16.02 2.61 8.11
CA LEU A 120 -15.07 3.20 7.16
C LEU A 120 -15.80 3.69 5.91
N ASP A 121 -16.70 2.90 5.34
CA ASP A 121 -17.52 3.28 4.19
C ASP A 121 -18.29 4.57 4.45
N GLN A 122 -18.94 4.66 5.62
CA GLN A 122 -19.67 5.86 6.02
C GLN A 122 -18.76 7.09 6.09
N LEU A 123 -17.60 6.99 6.75
CA LEU A 123 -16.63 8.08 6.86
C LEU A 123 -16.15 8.54 5.48
N ILE A 124 -15.85 7.62 4.58
CA ILE A 124 -15.46 7.92 3.20
C ILE A 124 -16.56 8.73 2.49
N LEU A 125 -17.81 8.27 2.56
CA LEU A 125 -18.93 8.96 1.91
C LEU A 125 -19.21 10.33 2.53
N GLU A 126 -19.12 10.48 3.85
CA GLU A 126 -19.25 11.77 4.54
C GLU A 126 -18.16 12.76 4.11
N GLY A 127 -16.90 12.32 4.01
CA GLY A 127 -15.80 13.16 3.55
C GLY A 127 -15.98 13.64 2.12
N ARG A 128 -16.59 12.84 1.26
CA ARG A 128 -16.91 13.21 -0.14
C ARG A 128 -18.11 14.15 -0.26
N ALA A 129 -19.07 14.06 0.66
CA ALA A 129 -20.31 14.81 0.62
C ALA A 129 -20.17 16.28 1.10
N SER A 130 -19.05 16.65 1.70
CA SER A 130 -18.81 17.98 2.30
C SER A 130 -17.75 18.76 1.56
N ASP A 131 -17.94 20.08 1.43
CA ASP A 131 -16.94 21.05 0.98
C ASP A 131 -16.25 21.79 2.16
N ASP A 132 -16.72 21.58 3.39
CA ASP A 132 -16.07 22.11 4.60
C ASP A 132 -14.76 21.39 4.89
N GLN A 133 -13.65 22.06 4.63
CA GLN A 133 -12.30 21.50 4.77
C GLN A 133 -11.98 21.10 6.23
N ALA A 134 -12.50 21.81 7.22
CA ALA A 134 -12.26 21.49 8.63
C ALA A 134 -13.01 20.20 9.02
N TYR A 135 -14.25 20.06 8.57
CA TYR A 135 -15.03 18.85 8.74
C TYR A 135 -14.39 17.65 8.02
N ARG A 136 -14.07 17.81 6.72
CA ARG A 136 -13.40 16.77 5.92
C ARG A 136 -12.11 16.27 6.57
N LYS A 137 -11.28 17.18 7.09
CA LYS A 137 -10.05 16.83 7.80
C LYS A 137 -10.32 15.91 9.00
N THR A 138 -11.39 16.17 9.76
CA THR A 138 -11.77 15.36 10.91
C THR A 138 -12.25 13.99 10.48
N VAL A 139 -13.09 13.91 9.47
CA VAL A 139 -13.67 12.67 8.94
C VAL A 139 -12.58 11.80 8.31
N TYR A 140 -11.73 12.37 7.45
CA TYR A 140 -10.65 11.61 6.82
C TYR A 140 -9.57 11.16 7.81
N LYS A 141 -9.37 11.92 8.91
CA LYS A 141 -8.50 11.43 9.98
C LYS A 141 -9.08 10.18 10.62
N ALA A 142 -10.38 10.15 10.93
CA ALA A 142 -11.03 8.97 11.49
C ALA A 142 -10.99 7.77 10.52
N ALA A 143 -11.17 8.02 9.22
CA ALA A 143 -11.04 6.98 8.19
C ALA A 143 -9.62 6.41 8.12
N LEU A 144 -8.59 7.27 8.19
CA LEU A 144 -7.19 6.83 8.24
C LEU A 144 -6.88 5.99 9.48
N ASP A 145 -7.38 6.41 10.65
CA ASP A 145 -7.19 5.65 11.89
C ASP A 145 -7.76 4.22 11.73
N LYS A 146 -8.93 4.07 11.09
CA LYS A 146 -9.50 2.75 10.79
C LYS A 146 -8.67 1.93 9.79
N ILE A 147 -8.17 2.54 8.72
CA ILE A 147 -7.30 1.85 7.75
C ILE A 147 -6.02 1.35 8.43
N ILE A 148 -5.45 2.14 9.34
CA ILE A 148 -4.28 1.75 10.14
C ILE A 148 -4.62 0.57 11.06
N ASP A 149 -5.80 0.57 11.70
CA ASP A 149 -6.24 -0.53 12.57
C ASP A 149 -6.44 -1.85 11.80
N TRP A 150 -6.88 -1.78 10.54
CA TRP A 150 -6.93 -2.94 9.64
C TRP A 150 -5.55 -3.49 9.29
N ALA A 151 -4.49 -2.68 9.39
CA ALA A 151 -3.10 -3.06 9.13
C ALA A 151 -2.85 -3.72 7.77
N VAL A 152 -3.60 -3.32 6.75
CA VAL A 152 -3.54 -3.89 5.38
C VAL A 152 -2.47 -3.24 4.51
N GLU A 153 -1.94 -2.09 4.94
CA GLU A 153 -0.94 -1.32 4.20
C GLU A 153 0.17 -0.85 5.14
N ILE A 154 1.41 -0.93 4.66
CA ILE A 154 2.59 -0.41 5.34
C ILE A 154 3.18 0.69 4.46
N PRO A 155 2.93 1.99 4.73
CA PRO A 155 3.55 3.09 4.02
C PRO A 155 5.06 3.07 4.21
N VAL A 156 5.84 3.06 3.12
CA VAL A 156 7.30 2.93 3.19
C VAL A 156 7.99 4.25 2.90
N TYR A 157 7.68 4.89 1.77
CA TYR A 157 8.22 6.20 1.41
C TYR A 157 7.33 6.93 0.41
N GLN A 158 7.49 8.23 0.36
CA GLN A 158 6.93 9.08 -0.67
C GLN A 158 8.06 9.64 -1.53
N ARG A 159 7.96 9.44 -2.85
CA ARG A 159 8.94 9.99 -3.79
C ARG A 159 8.74 11.50 -3.91
N GLN A 160 9.82 12.25 -3.86
CA GLN A 160 9.83 13.66 -4.22
C GLN A 160 10.09 13.80 -5.73
N ASN A 161 9.27 14.60 -6.40
CA ASN A 161 9.53 14.97 -7.77
C ASN A 161 10.68 15.98 -7.83
N CYS A 162 11.59 15.77 -8.76
CA CYS A 162 12.71 16.67 -8.99
C CYS A 162 12.79 16.97 -10.48
N ILE A 163 12.84 18.26 -10.83
CA ILE A 163 13.09 18.71 -12.19
C ILE A 163 14.42 19.46 -12.20
N ILE A 164 15.33 19.03 -13.07
CA ILE A 164 16.64 19.65 -13.23
C ILE A 164 16.65 20.42 -14.54
N PHE A 165 16.97 21.71 -14.47
CA PHE A 165 17.06 22.59 -15.64
C PHE A 165 18.22 23.59 -15.48
N SER A 166 18.62 24.22 -16.59
CA SER A 166 19.66 25.25 -16.58
C SER A 166 19.10 26.58 -16.09
N ALA A 167 19.54 27.03 -14.91
CA ALA A 167 19.15 28.32 -14.34
C ALA A 167 19.59 29.52 -15.19
N GLU A 168 20.58 29.35 -16.07
CA GLU A 168 21.02 30.41 -17.00
C GLU A 168 20.05 30.60 -18.18
N ARG A 169 19.23 29.57 -18.50
CA ARG A 169 18.32 29.56 -19.64
C ARG A 169 16.86 29.74 -19.26
N ILE A 170 16.54 29.56 -17.99
CA ILE A 170 15.18 29.65 -17.45
C ILE A 170 15.12 30.83 -16.49
N ASN A 171 14.13 31.72 -16.67
CA ASN A 171 13.86 32.75 -15.68
C ASN A 171 13.25 32.10 -14.42
N MET A 172 14.04 32.04 -13.35
CA MET A 172 13.64 31.40 -12.09
C MET A 172 12.40 32.02 -11.46
N ASP A 173 12.12 33.30 -11.70
CA ASP A 173 10.93 33.99 -11.18
C ASP A 173 9.62 33.49 -11.82
N THR A 174 9.72 32.77 -12.94
CA THR A 174 8.57 32.18 -13.64
C THR A 174 8.34 30.71 -13.32
N VAL A 175 9.22 30.11 -12.54
CA VAL A 175 9.10 28.70 -12.13
C VAL A 175 8.11 28.59 -10.97
N LEU A 176 7.11 27.73 -11.11
CA LEU A 176 6.18 27.43 -10.03
C LEU A 176 6.91 26.73 -8.88
N GLY A 177 6.66 27.18 -7.63
CA GLY A 177 7.28 26.61 -6.43
C GLY A 177 6.90 25.15 -6.17
N ASP A 178 5.68 24.78 -6.56
CA ASP A 178 5.14 23.42 -6.43
C ASP A 178 4.86 22.85 -7.82
N ILE A 179 5.81 22.09 -8.34
CA ILE A 179 5.64 21.41 -9.64
C ILE A 179 4.95 20.06 -9.38
N THR A 180 3.69 20.00 -9.77
CA THR A 180 2.91 18.76 -9.73
C THR A 180 2.71 18.22 -11.14
N THR A 181 2.28 16.96 -11.27
CA THR A 181 1.89 16.36 -12.56
C THR A 181 0.72 17.06 -13.22
N PHE A 182 0.00 17.94 -12.51
CA PHE A 182 -1.17 18.67 -13.01
C PHE A 182 -0.81 20.05 -13.57
N TYR A 183 0.38 20.56 -13.25
CA TYR A 183 0.82 21.91 -13.64
C TYR A 183 2.18 21.92 -14.35
N GLY A 184 2.66 20.74 -14.74
CA GLY A 184 3.90 20.59 -15.47
C GLY A 184 3.74 20.68 -16.99
#